data_120f3a12a0d1c4ae510488bd5371572d
#
_entry.id   120f3a12a0d1c4ae510488bd5371572d
#
_cell.length_a   1.000
_cell.length_b   1.000
_cell.length_c   1.000
_cell.angle_alpha   90.00
_cell.angle_beta   90.00
_cell.angle_gamma   90.00
#
_symmetry.space_group_name_H-M   'P 1'
#
loop_
_entity.id
_entity.type
_entity.pdbx_description
1 polymer ?
#
loop_
_entity_poly.entity_id
_entity_poly.type
_entity_poly.pdbx_seq_one_letter_code
_entity_poly.pdbx_strand_id
1 'polypeptide(L)'
;MKQKVFTLWTASLISATSMAQAPAFPGAEGHGRYVTGGRGGKIVHVTNLNDSGTGSFREAVKSDNKIIVFDVAGVIALKSDLKFADNITILGQTAPSPGITLRYYTVQPGSNNIIRFIRIRRGQEKDINDGADASWQRNKTGIIYDHCSFSWSIPAVFVL
;
A
#
# COMPACT_ATOMS: atom_id res chain seq x y z
N MET A 1 26.56 60.51 40.30
CA MET A 1 26.93 59.19 39.74
C MET A 1 25.68 58.57 39.06
N LYS A 2 25.67 58.47 37.73
CA LYS A 2 24.56 57.83 36.99
C LYS A 2 24.97 56.40 36.63
N GLN A 3 24.35 55.42 37.23
CA GLN A 3 24.54 54.01 36.86
C GLN A 3 23.82 53.72 35.55
N LYS A 4 24.55 53.22 34.55
CA LYS A 4 23.99 52.71 33.31
C LYS A 4 23.65 51.22 33.51
N VAL A 5 22.36 50.87 33.46
CA VAL A 5 21.90 49.51 33.46
C VAL A 5 22.04 48.97 32.03
N PHE A 6 22.90 47.94 31.87
CA PHE A 6 23.08 47.23 30.60
C PHE A 6 22.10 46.04 30.59
N THR A 7 21.05 46.15 29.81
CA THR A 7 20.10 45.03 29.63
C THR A 7 20.67 44.10 28.55
N LEU A 8 21.13 42.91 28.94
CA LEU A 8 21.50 41.86 28.01
C LEU A 8 20.22 41.22 27.45
N TRP A 9 20.01 41.39 26.14
CA TRP A 9 19.04 40.61 25.39
C TRP A 9 19.66 39.26 25.02
N THR A 10 19.24 38.18 25.66
CA THR A 10 19.58 36.82 25.25
C THR A 10 18.64 36.41 24.12
N ALA A 11 19.15 36.45 22.88
CA ALA A 11 18.45 35.90 21.73
C ALA A 11 18.45 34.36 21.85
N SER A 12 17.29 33.76 22.18
CA SER A 12 17.09 32.32 22.16
C SER A 12 16.98 31.86 20.71
N LEU A 13 18.02 31.23 20.18
CA LEU A 13 17.99 30.54 18.89
C LEU A 13 17.12 29.27 19.03
N ILE A 14 15.85 29.37 18.59
CA ILE A 14 15.01 28.20 18.42
C ILE A 14 15.50 27.49 17.15
N SER A 15 16.28 26.45 17.31
CA SER A 15 16.70 25.58 16.23
C SER A 15 15.47 24.78 15.75
N ALA A 16 14.87 25.22 14.63
CA ALA A 16 13.82 24.46 13.96
C ALA A 16 14.47 23.18 13.37
N THR A 17 14.37 22.07 14.06
CA THR A 17 14.73 20.77 13.49
C THR A 17 13.72 20.46 12.38
N SER A 18 14.13 20.64 11.13
CA SER A 18 13.39 20.14 9.98
C SER A 18 13.33 18.61 10.09
N MET A 19 12.19 18.08 10.47
CA MET A 19 11.93 16.64 10.45
C MET A 19 11.84 16.20 8.99
N ALA A 20 12.92 15.64 8.46
CA ALA A 20 12.90 15.05 7.13
C ALA A 20 11.81 13.97 7.08
N GLN A 21 10.91 14.06 6.09
CA GLN A 21 9.84 13.08 5.93
C GLN A 21 10.44 11.70 5.63
N ALA A 22 10.11 10.70 6.45
CA ALA A 22 10.63 9.35 6.28
C ALA A 22 10.07 8.70 5.01
N PRO A 23 10.92 8.05 4.19
CA PRO A 23 10.45 7.36 3.00
C PRO A 23 9.51 6.19 3.34
N ALA A 24 8.70 5.77 2.37
CA ALA A 24 7.78 4.64 2.50
C ALA A 24 8.50 3.36 2.93
N PHE A 25 9.66 3.12 2.34
CA PHE A 25 10.61 2.05 2.67
C PHE A 25 12.02 2.46 2.15
N PRO A 26 13.10 1.82 2.60
CA PRO A 26 14.44 2.09 2.09
C PRO A 26 14.51 1.91 0.57
N GLY A 27 14.97 2.94 -0.14
CA GLY A 27 15.03 2.95 -1.62
C GLY A 27 13.72 3.33 -2.31
N ALA A 28 12.70 3.80 -1.60
CA ALA A 28 11.49 4.31 -2.22
C ALA A 28 11.76 5.58 -3.03
N GLU A 29 11.35 5.57 -4.30
CA GLU A 29 11.51 6.68 -5.26
C GLU A 29 10.17 7.10 -5.87
N GLY A 30 10.20 8.15 -6.68
CA GLY A 30 9.04 8.66 -7.39
C GLY A 30 8.09 9.48 -6.51
N HIS A 31 6.90 9.76 -7.05
CA HIS A 31 5.90 10.61 -6.39
C HIS A 31 5.39 10.02 -5.06
N GLY A 32 5.23 8.69 -4.99
CA GLY A 32 4.77 7.98 -3.80
C GLY A 32 5.84 7.71 -2.74
N ARG A 33 7.07 8.23 -2.87
CA ARG A 33 8.20 7.89 -1.98
C ARG A 33 7.98 8.20 -0.51
N TYR A 34 7.05 9.09 -0.18
CA TYR A 34 6.74 9.50 1.20
C TYR A 34 5.40 8.97 1.71
N VAL A 35 4.78 8.06 0.97
CA VAL A 35 3.54 7.39 1.41
C VAL A 35 3.80 6.65 2.72
N THR A 36 2.90 6.81 3.67
CA THR A 36 3.06 6.21 5.00
C THR A 36 2.43 4.83 5.12
N GLY A 37 1.46 4.53 4.25
CA GLY A 37 0.70 3.29 4.32
C GLY A 37 0.07 3.06 5.68
N GLY A 38 0.11 1.84 6.15
CA GLY A 38 -0.37 1.43 7.48
C GLY A 38 0.65 1.61 8.61
N ARG A 39 1.63 2.52 8.47
CA ARG A 39 2.67 2.73 9.49
C ARG A 39 2.07 3.07 10.85
N GLY A 40 2.47 2.32 11.89
CA GLY A 40 1.92 2.43 13.24
C GLY A 40 0.55 1.75 13.41
N GLY A 41 0.00 1.17 12.36
CA GLY A 41 -1.26 0.44 12.38
C GLY A 41 -1.12 -1.01 12.87
N LYS A 42 -2.25 -1.71 12.88
CA LYS A 42 -2.33 -3.11 13.33
C LYS A 42 -1.71 -4.05 12.29
N ILE A 43 -0.90 -5.00 12.74
CA ILE A 43 -0.44 -6.10 11.89
C ILE A 43 -1.56 -7.14 11.76
N VAL A 44 -1.84 -7.54 10.52
CA VAL A 44 -2.89 -8.54 10.20
C VAL A 44 -2.26 -9.63 9.33
N HIS A 45 -2.45 -10.87 9.74
CA HIS A 45 -1.96 -12.06 9.05
C HIS A 45 -3.01 -12.60 8.08
N VAL A 46 -2.60 -12.83 6.84
CA VAL A 46 -3.38 -13.60 5.86
C VAL A 46 -2.98 -15.06 5.99
N THR A 47 -3.90 -15.89 6.45
CA THR A 47 -3.63 -17.26 6.84
C THR A 47 -4.22 -18.29 5.88
N ASN A 48 -4.97 -17.86 4.85
CA ASN A 48 -5.51 -18.73 3.81
C ASN A 48 -5.62 -18.01 2.47
N LEU A 49 -5.84 -18.78 1.40
CA LEU A 49 -5.98 -18.30 0.02
C LEU A 49 -7.43 -18.14 -0.44
N ASN A 50 -8.38 -18.25 0.47
CA ASN A 50 -9.80 -18.02 0.15
C ASN A 50 -10.04 -16.57 -0.27
N ASP A 51 -10.99 -16.37 -1.19
CA ASP A 51 -11.37 -15.00 -1.59
C ASP A 51 -11.96 -14.19 -0.43
N SER A 52 -12.69 -14.85 0.48
CA SER A 52 -13.39 -14.16 1.57
C SER A 52 -13.42 -15.00 2.85
N GLY A 53 -13.86 -14.39 3.96
CA GLY A 53 -13.93 -15.01 5.27
C GLY A 53 -12.72 -14.71 6.14
N THR A 54 -12.76 -15.22 7.36
CA THR A 54 -11.71 -15.00 8.36
C THR A 54 -10.35 -15.45 7.86
N GLY A 55 -9.33 -14.62 8.03
CA GLY A 55 -7.95 -14.89 7.60
C GLY A 55 -7.70 -14.73 6.10
N SER A 56 -8.70 -14.32 5.30
CA SER A 56 -8.52 -14.03 3.87
C SER A 56 -7.90 -12.66 3.63
N PHE A 57 -7.26 -12.50 2.48
CA PHE A 57 -6.70 -11.21 2.07
C PHE A 57 -7.77 -10.13 1.91
N ARG A 58 -8.96 -10.47 1.36
CA ARG A 58 -10.09 -9.54 1.23
C ARG A 58 -10.52 -8.98 2.59
N GLU A 59 -10.61 -9.81 3.62
CA GLU A 59 -10.96 -9.34 4.96
C GLU A 59 -9.86 -8.46 5.57
N ALA A 60 -8.59 -8.78 5.31
CA ALA A 60 -7.45 -8.00 5.78
C ALA A 60 -7.45 -6.57 5.21
N VAL A 61 -7.77 -6.38 3.91
CA VAL A 61 -7.71 -5.07 3.24
C VAL A 61 -8.97 -4.22 3.40
N LYS A 62 -9.99 -4.70 4.11
CA LYS A 62 -11.32 -4.08 4.21
C LYS A 62 -11.38 -2.84 5.10
N SER A 63 -10.46 -2.66 6.00
CA SER A 63 -10.41 -1.51 6.92
C SER A 63 -9.01 -0.92 7.03
N ASP A 64 -8.97 0.36 7.37
CA ASP A 64 -7.80 1.23 7.37
C ASP A 64 -6.73 0.89 8.41
N ASN A 65 -5.58 1.54 8.29
CA ASN A 65 -4.47 1.55 9.25
C ASN A 65 -3.95 0.15 9.59
N LYS A 66 -3.57 -0.60 8.55
CA LYS A 66 -3.08 -1.97 8.70
C LYS A 66 -1.76 -2.21 7.97
N ILE A 67 -0.95 -3.06 8.55
CA ILE A 67 0.18 -3.71 7.90
C ILE A 67 -0.21 -5.17 7.67
N ILE A 68 -0.26 -5.59 6.42
CA ILE A 68 -0.73 -6.91 6.02
C ILE A 68 0.48 -7.78 5.67
N VAL A 69 0.57 -8.91 6.33
CA VAL A 69 1.60 -9.95 6.12
C VAL A 69 0.95 -11.27 5.75
N PHE A 70 1.69 -12.15 5.09
CA PHE A 70 1.18 -13.42 4.58
C PHE A 70 1.91 -14.59 5.22
N ASP A 71 1.15 -15.49 5.81
CA ASP A 71 1.64 -16.78 6.36
C ASP A 71 1.49 -17.92 5.33
N VAL A 72 0.87 -17.61 4.18
CA VAL A 72 0.59 -18.56 3.09
C VAL A 72 1.10 -18.00 1.76
N ALA A 73 1.28 -18.88 0.78
CA ALA A 73 1.64 -18.52 -0.58
C ALA A 73 0.76 -19.25 -1.59
N GLY A 74 0.53 -18.62 -2.73
CA GLY A 74 -0.23 -19.21 -3.81
C GLY A 74 -1.10 -18.23 -4.57
N VAL A 75 -2.15 -18.75 -5.18
CA VAL A 75 -3.09 -17.99 -5.99
C VAL A 75 -4.38 -17.76 -5.21
N ILE A 76 -4.74 -16.48 -5.07
CA ILE A 76 -6.06 -16.08 -4.57
C ILE A 76 -6.96 -15.83 -5.77
N ALA A 77 -7.91 -16.74 -5.99
CA ALA A 77 -8.91 -16.65 -7.06
C ALA A 77 -10.05 -15.73 -6.61
N LEU A 78 -9.97 -14.46 -6.96
CA LEU A 78 -10.99 -13.46 -6.61
C LEU A 78 -12.33 -13.82 -7.25
N LYS A 79 -13.43 -13.51 -6.58
CA LYS A 79 -14.83 -13.69 -7.04
C LYS A 79 -15.52 -12.37 -7.35
N SER A 80 -14.88 -11.25 -7.03
CA SER A 80 -15.30 -9.89 -7.35
C SER A 80 -14.11 -8.95 -7.24
N ASP A 81 -14.25 -7.71 -7.70
CA ASP A 81 -13.23 -6.69 -7.54
C ASP A 81 -12.76 -6.58 -6.09
N LEU A 82 -11.47 -6.39 -5.92
CA LEU A 82 -10.85 -6.30 -4.62
C LEU A 82 -10.49 -4.84 -4.31
N LYS A 83 -11.30 -4.21 -3.48
CA LYS A 83 -11.09 -2.83 -3.03
C LYS A 83 -10.32 -2.80 -1.72
N PHE A 84 -9.29 -1.98 -1.66
CA PHE A 84 -8.53 -1.74 -0.44
C PHE A 84 -9.06 -0.50 0.27
N ALA A 85 -9.08 -0.53 1.59
CA ALA A 85 -9.26 0.65 2.40
C ALA A 85 -8.02 1.57 2.30
N ASP A 86 -8.09 2.75 2.89
CA ASP A 86 -6.99 3.71 2.88
C ASP A 86 -5.93 3.34 3.96
N ASN A 87 -4.73 3.91 3.88
CA ASN A 87 -3.66 3.72 4.87
C ASN A 87 -3.27 2.25 5.12
N ILE A 88 -2.99 1.51 4.05
CA ILE A 88 -2.61 0.09 4.14
C ILE A 88 -1.19 -0.10 3.62
N THR A 89 -0.43 -0.94 4.31
CA THR A 89 0.83 -1.49 3.80
C THR A 89 0.68 -2.99 3.57
N ILE A 90 0.94 -3.44 2.35
CA ILE A 90 0.91 -4.86 1.96
C ILE A 90 2.34 -5.32 1.74
N LEU A 91 2.77 -6.30 2.53
CA LEU A 91 4.12 -6.85 2.52
C LEU A 91 4.12 -8.25 1.89
N GLY A 92 3.93 -8.32 0.58
CA GLY A 92 3.90 -9.59 -0.17
C GLY A 92 5.19 -10.42 -0.05
N GLN A 93 6.33 -9.78 0.26
CA GLN A 93 7.60 -10.47 0.51
C GLN A 93 7.61 -11.34 1.78
N THR A 94 6.63 -11.20 2.66
CA THR A 94 6.50 -12.07 3.84
C THR A 94 5.92 -13.44 3.50
N ALA A 95 5.23 -13.56 2.35
CA ALA A 95 4.71 -14.83 1.89
C ALA A 95 5.84 -15.84 1.61
N PRO A 96 5.65 -17.12 1.96
CA PRO A 96 6.55 -18.18 1.50
C PRO A 96 6.67 -18.22 -0.03
N SER A 97 7.66 -18.95 -0.56
CA SER A 97 7.71 -19.22 -2.01
C SER A 97 6.48 -20.02 -2.45
N PRO A 98 5.85 -19.72 -3.58
CA PRO A 98 6.22 -18.77 -4.64
C PRO A 98 5.64 -17.33 -4.45
N GLY A 99 5.17 -16.94 -3.28
CA GLY A 99 4.57 -15.64 -3.02
C GLY A 99 3.09 -15.58 -3.41
N ILE A 100 2.51 -14.35 -3.51
CA ILE A 100 1.07 -14.15 -3.71
C ILE A 100 0.77 -13.71 -5.14
N THR A 101 -0.24 -14.34 -5.72
CA THR A 101 -0.82 -13.97 -7.01
C THR A 101 -2.33 -13.77 -6.87
N LEU A 102 -2.84 -12.63 -7.32
CA LEU A 102 -4.27 -12.34 -7.38
C LEU A 102 -4.77 -12.57 -8.82
N ARG A 103 -5.91 -13.26 -8.98
CA ARG A 103 -6.47 -13.60 -10.31
C ARG A 103 -7.91 -13.20 -10.45
N TYR A 104 -8.32 -12.99 -11.70
CA TYR A 104 -9.65 -12.84 -12.28
C TYR A 104 -10.28 -11.46 -12.19
N TYR A 105 -10.19 -10.75 -11.09
CA TYR A 105 -10.86 -9.48 -10.90
C TYR A 105 -9.89 -8.32 -10.71
N THR A 106 -10.38 -7.11 -10.84
CA THR A 106 -9.62 -5.88 -10.70
C THR A 106 -9.24 -5.61 -9.25
N VAL A 107 -8.02 -5.14 -9.05
CA VAL A 107 -7.55 -4.65 -7.75
C VAL A 107 -7.61 -3.13 -7.72
N GLN A 108 -8.30 -2.58 -6.73
CA GLN A 108 -8.53 -1.15 -6.58
C GLN A 108 -7.94 -0.65 -5.26
N PRO A 109 -6.74 -0.08 -5.25
CA PRO A 109 -6.13 0.48 -4.03
C PRO A 109 -6.90 1.66 -3.48
N GLY A 110 -6.83 1.84 -2.17
CA GLY A 110 -7.21 3.07 -1.48
C GLY A 110 -6.11 4.13 -1.52
N SER A 111 -6.35 5.27 -0.90
CA SER A 111 -5.33 6.32 -0.74
C SER A 111 -4.28 5.92 0.30
N ASN A 112 -3.08 6.48 0.15
CA ASN A 112 -1.96 6.25 1.06
C ASN A 112 -1.63 4.76 1.25
N ASN A 113 -1.54 4.00 0.15
CA ASN A 113 -1.25 2.58 0.19
C ASN A 113 0.15 2.26 -0.31
N ILE A 114 0.83 1.35 0.41
CA ILE A 114 2.10 0.75 0.02
C ILE A 114 1.84 -0.71 -0.35
N ILE A 115 2.16 -1.11 -1.58
CA ILE A 115 1.90 -2.45 -2.10
C ILE A 115 3.20 -3.02 -2.63
N ARG A 116 3.66 -4.11 -2.02
CA ARG A 116 4.96 -4.69 -2.36
C ARG A 116 4.86 -6.19 -2.64
N PHE A 117 5.60 -6.65 -3.66
CA PHE A 117 5.79 -8.06 -4.02
C PHE A 117 4.49 -8.82 -4.28
N ILE A 118 3.50 -8.20 -4.94
CA ILE A 118 2.24 -8.82 -5.35
C ILE A 118 2.21 -8.98 -6.87
N ARG A 119 1.75 -10.11 -7.33
CA ARG A 119 1.45 -10.37 -8.75
C ARG A 119 -0.05 -10.27 -8.98
N ILE A 120 -0.46 -9.46 -9.94
CA ILE A 120 -1.86 -9.31 -10.35
C ILE A 120 -1.98 -9.86 -11.77
N ARG A 121 -2.72 -10.95 -11.92
CA ARG A 121 -2.89 -11.74 -13.13
C ARG A 121 -4.38 -11.88 -13.40
N ARG A 122 -4.97 -10.88 -14.03
CA ARG A 122 -6.42 -10.86 -14.21
C ARG A 122 -6.88 -12.11 -14.97
N GLY A 123 -6.37 -12.38 -16.16
CA GLY A 123 -6.73 -13.53 -16.97
C GLY A 123 -8.14 -13.46 -17.55
N GLN A 124 -8.46 -14.37 -18.45
CA GLN A 124 -9.74 -14.42 -19.17
C GLN A 124 -10.50 -15.75 -18.95
N GLU A 125 -9.94 -16.66 -18.16
CA GLU A 125 -10.48 -18.05 -18.06
C GLU A 125 -11.87 -18.13 -17.41
N LYS A 126 -12.42 -17.03 -16.96
CA LYS A 126 -13.76 -16.96 -16.34
C LYS A 126 -14.79 -16.20 -17.15
N ASP A 127 -14.61 -16.08 -18.45
CA ASP A 127 -15.49 -15.30 -19.35
C ASP A 127 -15.79 -13.88 -18.86
N ILE A 128 -14.90 -13.32 -18.04
CA ILE A 128 -15.03 -11.97 -17.52
C ILE A 128 -14.50 -11.01 -18.57
N ASN A 129 -15.14 -10.97 -19.70
CA ASN A 129 -14.82 -10.03 -20.79
C ASN A 129 -15.56 -8.71 -20.56
N ASP A 130 -15.30 -8.09 -19.42
CA ASP A 130 -15.92 -6.83 -19.01
C ASP A 130 -15.09 -5.59 -19.39
N GLY A 131 -14.00 -5.79 -20.13
CA GLY A 131 -13.11 -4.70 -20.54
C GLY A 131 -12.37 -4.02 -19.37
N ALA A 132 -12.22 -4.67 -18.23
CA ALA A 132 -11.62 -4.05 -17.06
C ALA A 132 -10.11 -4.33 -16.93
N ASP A 133 -9.42 -3.41 -16.26
CA ASP A 133 -7.99 -3.42 -16.06
C ASP A 133 -7.57 -4.38 -14.95
N ALA A 134 -6.30 -4.78 -14.91
CA ALA A 134 -5.75 -5.56 -13.81
C ALA A 134 -5.73 -4.77 -12.50
N SER A 135 -5.41 -3.48 -12.58
CA SER A 135 -5.55 -2.55 -11.46
C SER A 135 -5.89 -1.16 -11.99
N TRP A 136 -6.81 -0.49 -11.34
CA TRP A 136 -7.09 0.91 -11.61
C TRP A 136 -7.49 1.64 -10.31
N GLN A 137 -7.33 2.96 -10.34
CA GLN A 137 -7.72 3.81 -9.24
C GLN A 137 -8.32 5.11 -9.77
N ARG A 138 -9.32 5.61 -9.10
CA ARG A 138 -9.96 6.89 -9.42
C ARG A 138 -10.15 7.69 -8.14
N ASN A 139 -9.74 8.97 -8.17
CA ASN A 139 -9.83 9.87 -7.02
C ASN A 139 -9.07 9.34 -5.77
N LYS A 140 -7.97 8.63 -5.97
CA LYS A 140 -7.08 8.14 -4.91
C LYS A 140 -5.68 8.74 -5.08
N THR A 141 -4.99 8.98 -3.98
CA THR A 141 -3.67 9.62 -3.96
C THR A 141 -2.70 8.87 -3.04
N GLY A 142 -1.40 9.06 -3.30
CA GLY A 142 -0.38 8.48 -2.43
C GLY A 142 -0.34 6.96 -2.48
N ILE A 143 -0.17 6.38 -3.66
CA ILE A 143 -0.02 4.94 -3.83
C ILE A 143 1.35 4.64 -4.38
N ILE A 144 2.02 3.66 -3.81
CA ILE A 144 3.29 3.15 -4.32
C ILE A 144 3.23 1.64 -4.50
N TYR A 145 3.61 1.19 -5.70
CA TYR A 145 3.83 -0.20 -6.04
C TYR A 145 5.31 -0.46 -6.15
N ASP A 146 5.79 -1.47 -5.44
CA ASP A 146 7.18 -1.87 -5.44
C ASP A 146 7.31 -3.38 -5.66
N HIS A 147 8.16 -3.80 -6.62
CA HIS A 147 8.34 -5.20 -7.02
C HIS A 147 7.02 -5.92 -7.33
N CYS A 148 6.03 -5.20 -7.85
CA CYS A 148 4.76 -5.75 -8.29
C CYS A 148 4.78 -6.03 -9.79
N SER A 149 3.95 -6.98 -10.23
CA SER A 149 3.78 -7.24 -11.66
C SER A 149 2.31 -7.41 -12.03
N PHE A 150 1.94 -6.87 -13.18
CA PHE A 150 0.57 -6.82 -13.70
C PHE A 150 0.55 -7.44 -15.08
N SER A 151 -0.44 -8.28 -15.38
CA SER A 151 -0.61 -8.84 -16.71
C SER A 151 -1.99 -9.42 -16.93
N TRP A 152 -2.26 -9.75 -18.21
CA TRP A 152 -3.45 -10.44 -18.69
C TRP A 152 -4.75 -9.66 -18.47
N SER A 153 -4.70 -8.33 -18.59
CA SER A 153 -5.92 -7.52 -18.74
C SER A 153 -6.26 -7.31 -20.21
N ILE A 154 -7.50 -6.94 -20.48
CA ILE A 154 -8.01 -6.80 -21.87
C ILE A 154 -7.68 -5.43 -22.45
N PRO A 155 -8.06 -4.28 -21.85
CA PRO A 155 -7.75 -2.97 -22.44
C PRO A 155 -6.44 -2.39 -21.93
N ALA A 156 -6.20 -2.37 -20.64
CA ALA A 156 -4.97 -1.86 -20.04
C ALA A 156 -4.52 -2.71 -18.88
N VAL A 157 -3.21 -2.77 -18.67
CA VAL A 157 -2.64 -3.54 -17.55
C VAL A 157 -2.77 -2.76 -16.26
N PHE A 158 -2.60 -1.44 -16.36
CA PHE A 158 -2.58 -0.55 -15.21
C PHE A 158 -3.02 0.86 -15.62
N VAL A 159 -3.93 1.44 -14.85
CA VAL A 159 -4.42 2.81 -15.05
C VAL A 159 -4.33 3.58 -13.73
N LEU A 160 -3.75 4.76 -13.79
CA LEU A 160 -3.59 5.72 -12.70
C LEU A 160 -4.67 6.80 -12.73
#